data_722fd175d1a837b2cf28d63b8e2c3e6d
#
_entry.id   722fd175d1a837b2cf28d63b8e2c3e6d
#
_cell.length_a   1.000
_cell.length_b   1.000
_cell.length_c   1.000
_cell.angle_alpha   90.00
_cell.angle_beta   90.00
_cell.angle_gamma   90.00
#
_symmetry.space_group_name_H-M   'P 1'
#
loop_
_entity.id
_entity.type
_entity.pdbx_description
1 polymer ?
#
loop_
_entity_poly.entity_id
_entity_poly.type
_entity_poly.pdbx_seq_one_letter_code
_entity_poly.pdbx_strand_id
1 'polypeptide(L)'
;FEDNSFYGTAILTGDCRITGRNSELTFDVNGDVEPGSSMVYNATSPDALSKQEFITWNSASKKHGMQLDSLSGGHITDDEKDNDVRTNMRMNFLINVTPDATLKVLMDAQTGDCIDLHGTGVLRANYYNKGKFDLFGNYLINNGTYKLTIQNVVHRNFDFLSGGSINFGGDPYDAALALRARYTLNSVSLSDLNIGNSFSSNNIRVDCLMDITGTPGAPVVTFNLEPHTNNTDVKQMIHSLINSEEETNQQVLYLLSVGRFYAQTGNNAAAMDARGNNQTTLAMQSIL
;
A
#
# COMPACT_ATOMS: atom_id res chain seq x y z
N PHE A 1 9.73 -14.90 -7.80
CA PHE A 1 8.83 -14.43 -6.71
C PHE A 1 8.23 -13.05 -6.98
N GLU A 2 8.79 -12.27 -7.93
CA GLU A 2 8.36 -10.88 -8.21
C GLU A 2 7.08 -10.80 -9.09
N ASP A 3 6.66 -11.91 -9.69
CA ASP A 3 5.48 -11.95 -10.56
C ASP A 3 4.17 -12.27 -9.82
N ASN A 4 4.22 -12.51 -8.51
CA ASN A 4 3.03 -12.80 -7.71
C ASN A 4 2.50 -11.52 -7.05
N SER A 5 1.19 -11.29 -7.16
CA SER A 5 0.55 -10.13 -6.53
C SER A 5 0.57 -10.17 -4.99
N PHE A 6 0.62 -11.37 -4.40
CA PHE A 6 0.76 -11.55 -2.95
C PHE A 6 1.90 -12.51 -2.66
N TYR A 7 2.77 -12.14 -1.73
CA TYR A 7 3.83 -13.00 -1.22
C TYR A 7 4.22 -12.58 0.21
N GLY A 8 4.94 -13.43 0.92
CA GLY A 8 5.37 -13.11 2.27
C GLY A 8 5.42 -14.32 3.18
N THR A 9 5.46 -14.06 4.46
CA THR A 9 5.46 -15.07 5.51
C THR A 9 4.37 -14.75 6.51
N ALA A 10 3.44 -15.68 6.73
CA ALA A 10 2.45 -15.60 7.79
C ALA A 10 2.75 -16.68 8.83
N ILE A 11 2.96 -16.27 10.05
CA ILE A 11 3.11 -17.13 11.23
C ILE A 11 1.77 -17.08 11.96
N LEU A 12 1.14 -18.24 12.12
CA LEU A 12 -0.19 -18.33 12.71
C LEU A 12 -0.17 -19.29 13.89
N THR A 13 -0.85 -18.90 14.97
CA THR A 13 -1.20 -19.78 16.08
C THR A 13 -2.70 -20.02 16.07
N GLY A 14 -3.10 -21.30 15.99
CA GLY A 14 -4.51 -21.64 15.91
C GLY A 14 -4.77 -23.05 15.44
N ASP A 15 -5.95 -23.30 14.89
CA ASP A 15 -6.44 -24.59 14.46
C ASP A 15 -6.48 -24.70 12.93
N CYS A 16 -6.03 -25.84 12.41
CA CYS A 16 -6.17 -26.17 11.00
C CYS A 16 -6.89 -27.54 10.85
N ARG A 17 -8.01 -27.54 10.15
CA ARG A 17 -8.72 -28.76 9.79
C ARG A 17 -8.52 -29.03 8.31
N ILE A 18 -8.07 -30.24 7.99
CA ILE A 18 -7.92 -30.69 6.59
C ILE A 18 -8.94 -31.79 6.33
N THR A 19 -9.76 -31.60 5.32
CA THR A 19 -10.76 -32.59 4.87
C THR A 19 -10.56 -32.90 3.40
N GLY A 20 -10.61 -34.18 3.04
CA GLY A 20 -10.48 -34.65 1.67
C GLY A 20 -11.70 -35.44 1.23
N ARG A 21 -12.27 -35.09 0.08
CA ARG A 21 -13.39 -35.83 -0.53
C ARG A 21 -13.35 -35.69 -2.05
N ASN A 22 -13.46 -36.82 -2.78
CA ASN A 22 -13.62 -36.84 -4.24
C ASN A 22 -12.61 -35.96 -5.00
N SER A 23 -11.31 -36.11 -4.74
CA SER A 23 -10.26 -35.30 -5.33
C SER A 23 -10.33 -33.79 -5.01
N GLU A 24 -10.99 -33.44 -3.92
CA GLU A 24 -11.02 -32.09 -3.37
C GLU A 24 -10.42 -32.10 -1.96
N LEU A 25 -9.48 -31.19 -1.69
CA LEU A 25 -8.92 -30.94 -0.38
C LEU A 25 -9.42 -29.59 0.11
N THR A 26 -9.95 -29.57 1.32
CA THR A 26 -10.38 -28.34 1.98
C THR A 26 -9.54 -28.12 3.23
N PHE A 27 -8.97 -26.93 3.35
CA PHE A 27 -8.24 -26.46 4.52
C PHE A 27 -9.09 -25.36 5.20
N ASP A 28 -9.50 -25.62 6.43
CA ASP A 28 -10.15 -24.61 7.27
C ASP A 28 -9.15 -24.19 8.34
N VAL A 29 -8.65 -22.96 8.25
CA VAL A 29 -7.63 -22.38 9.12
C VAL A 29 -8.27 -21.28 9.94
N ASN A 30 -8.16 -21.37 11.26
CA ASN A 30 -8.60 -20.34 12.19
C ASN A 30 -7.45 -20.03 13.14
N GLY A 31 -7.01 -18.76 13.22
CA GLY A 31 -5.87 -18.43 14.05
C GLY A 31 -5.56 -16.96 14.16
N ASP A 32 -4.67 -16.68 15.08
CA ASP A 32 -4.10 -15.36 15.34
C ASP A 32 -2.77 -15.22 14.58
N VAL A 33 -2.56 -14.05 14.00
CA VAL A 33 -1.29 -13.73 13.34
C VAL A 33 -0.25 -13.36 14.38
N GLU A 34 0.88 -14.04 14.34
CA GLU A 34 1.98 -13.84 15.29
C GLU A 34 2.98 -12.78 14.81
N PRO A 35 3.76 -12.19 15.76
CA PRO A 35 4.85 -11.29 15.45
C PRO A 35 5.86 -11.89 14.46
N GLY A 36 6.36 -11.04 13.55
CA GLY A 36 7.26 -11.46 12.48
C GLY A 36 6.55 -11.88 11.19
N SER A 37 5.22 -11.87 11.19
CA SER A 37 4.45 -12.02 9.96
C SER A 37 4.57 -10.77 9.08
N SER A 38 4.85 -10.98 7.79
CA SER A 38 4.94 -9.93 6.79
C SER A 38 4.34 -10.39 5.48
N MET A 39 3.31 -9.70 5.04
CA MET A 39 2.64 -9.94 3.77
C MET A 39 2.90 -8.77 2.85
N VAL A 40 3.28 -9.06 1.62
CA VAL A 40 3.49 -8.05 0.58
C VAL A 40 2.41 -8.19 -0.48
N TYR A 41 1.75 -7.10 -0.77
CA TYR A 41 0.83 -6.96 -1.88
C TYR A 41 1.48 -6.08 -2.95
N ASN A 42 1.63 -6.62 -4.16
CA ASN A 42 2.17 -5.89 -5.30
C ASN A 42 1.02 -5.27 -6.10
N ALA A 43 0.83 -3.95 -5.98
CA ALA A 43 -0.21 -3.21 -6.67
C ALA A 43 0.19 -2.76 -8.10
N THR A 44 1.44 -3.00 -8.51
CA THR A 44 1.98 -2.51 -9.80
C THR A 44 1.45 -3.27 -11.01
N SER A 45 0.84 -4.44 -10.82
CA SER A 45 0.37 -5.31 -11.92
C SER A 45 -1.05 -5.80 -11.70
N PRO A 46 -2.07 -5.07 -12.21
CA PRO A 46 -3.48 -5.49 -12.14
C PRO A 46 -3.75 -6.84 -12.80
N ASP A 47 -2.97 -7.20 -13.84
CA ASP A 47 -3.15 -8.44 -14.59
C ASP A 47 -2.62 -9.69 -13.87
N ALA A 48 -1.84 -9.53 -12.82
CA ALA A 48 -1.26 -10.65 -12.09
C ALA A 48 -2.30 -11.47 -11.30
N LEU A 49 -3.47 -10.90 -10.96
CA LEU A 49 -4.54 -11.62 -10.25
C LEU A 49 -5.27 -12.65 -11.11
N SER A 50 -5.26 -12.51 -12.44
CA SER A 50 -5.98 -13.44 -13.33
C SER A 50 -5.25 -14.76 -13.60
N LYS A 51 -3.96 -14.88 -13.22
CA LYS A 51 -3.11 -16.05 -13.49
C LYS A 51 -2.43 -16.64 -12.24
N GLN A 52 -3.00 -16.45 -11.07
CA GLN A 52 -2.28 -16.74 -9.83
C GLN A 52 -2.23 -18.21 -9.46
N GLU A 53 -1.02 -18.72 -9.39
CA GLU A 53 -0.65 -19.84 -8.53
C GLU A 53 -0.22 -19.28 -7.16
N PHE A 54 -1.16 -19.02 -6.27
CA PHE A 54 -0.93 -18.43 -4.94
C PHE A 54 -0.04 -19.26 -4.02
N ILE A 55 0.11 -20.54 -4.28
CA ILE A 55 0.85 -21.45 -3.39
C ILE A 55 1.75 -22.37 -4.21
N THR A 56 3.04 -22.14 -4.11
CA THR A 56 4.05 -23.12 -4.54
C THR A 56 4.49 -23.94 -3.33
N TRP A 57 4.21 -25.25 -3.36
CA TRP A 57 4.68 -26.16 -2.33
C TRP A 57 6.16 -26.48 -2.57
N ASN A 58 7.03 -25.97 -1.71
CA ASN A 58 8.41 -26.47 -1.66
C ASN A 58 8.41 -27.83 -0.98
N SER A 59 8.26 -28.88 -1.77
CA SER A 59 8.61 -30.23 -1.34
C SER A 59 10.13 -30.28 -1.14
N ALA A 60 10.59 -30.08 0.10
CA ALA A 60 11.94 -30.41 0.47
C ALA A 60 12.09 -31.94 0.40
N SER A 61 12.22 -32.49 -0.82
CA SER A 61 12.66 -33.85 -1.04
C SER A 61 14.07 -33.96 -0.51
N LYS A 62 14.22 -34.32 0.75
CA LYS A 62 15.43 -34.99 1.21
C LYS A 62 15.51 -36.29 0.40
N LYS A 63 16.33 -36.29 -0.65
CA LYS A 63 16.84 -37.51 -1.27
C LYS A 63 17.67 -38.24 -0.21
N HIS A 64 17.02 -39.07 0.59
CA HIS A 64 17.69 -40.18 1.24
C HIS A 64 17.76 -41.28 0.17
N GLY A 65 18.94 -41.43 -0.39
CA GLY A 65 19.24 -42.57 -1.23
C GLY A 65 19.06 -43.85 -0.42
N MET A 66 17.98 -44.56 -0.68
CA MET A 66 17.93 -46.00 -0.48
C MET A 66 18.12 -46.65 -1.84
N GLN A 67 19.35 -47.08 -2.06
CA GLN A 67 19.71 -47.99 -3.11
C GLN A 67 19.00 -49.31 -2.81
N LEU A 68 17.96 -49.62 -3.58
CA LEU A 68 17.44 -51.00 -3.64
C LEU A 68 17.80 -51.58 -5.00
N ASP A 69 18.55 -52.64 -4.91
CA ASP A 69 19.10 -53.43 -6.01
C ASP A 69 18.05 -53.93 -7.02
N SER A 70 18.54 -53.97 -8.22
CA SER A 70 17.99 -54.62 -9.40
C SER A 70 17.26 -55.93 -9.16
N LEU A 71 16.07 -56.08 -9.72
CA LEU A 71 15.67 -57.29 -10.46
C LEU A 71 14.43 -57.02 -11.31
N SER A 72 14.61 -57.34 -12.57
CA SER A 72 13.67 -57.58 -13.66
C SER A 72 13.33 -56.43 -14.59
N GLY A 73 13.77 -56.68 -15.83
CA GLY A 73 13.54 -55.84 -16.98
C GLY A 73 12.06 -55.68 -17.32
N GLY A 74 11.71 -54.47 -17.56
CA GLY A 74 10.50 -54.03 -18.21
C GLY A 74 10.83 -52.78 -18.97
N HIS A 75 10.72 -52.86 -20.28
CA HIS A 75 10.81 -51.74 -21.20
C HIS A 75 9.77 -50.68 -20.79
N ILE A 76 10.21 -49.62 -20.20
CA ILE A 76 9.34 -48.45 -19.93
C ILE A 76 9.49 -47.56 -21.16
N THR A 77 8.47 -47.54 -22.00
CA THR A 77 8.29 -46.56 -23.03
C THR A 77 8.04 -45.20 -22.35
N ASP A 78 8.84 -44.21 -22.71
CA ASP A 78 8.66 -42.78 -22.39
C ASP A 78 7.35 -42.26 -22.99
N ASP A 79 6.26 -42.51 -22.28
CA ASP A 79 5.03 -41.73 -22.36
C ASP A 79 4.81 -41.14 -20.95
N GLU A 80 5.64 -40.19 -20.56
CA GLU A 80 5.29 -39.24 -19.50
C GLU A 80 4.09 -38.38 -19.97
N LYS A 81 2.91 -39.01 -19.95
CA LYS A 81 1.69 -38.25 -19.79
C LYS A 81 1.78 -37.64 -18.43
N ASP A 82 2.03 -36.36 -18.45
CA ASP A 82 1.84 -35.41 -17.36
C ASP A 82 0.43 -35.62 -16.76
N ASN A 83 0.32 -36.62 -15.89
CA ASN A 83 -0.86 -36.84 -15.06
C ASN A 83 -0.82 -35.77 -13.98
N ASP A 84 -1.02 -34.53 -14.42
CA ASP A 84 -1.38 -33.40 -13.55
C ASP A 84 -2.73 -33.74 -12.90
N VAL A 85 -2.67 -34.54 -11.86
CA VAL A 85 -3.82 -34.79 -10.98
C VAL A 85 -4.06 -33.49 -10.21
N ARG A 86 -4.72 -32.55 -10.90
CA ARG A 86 -5.13 -31.28 -10.33
C ARG A 86 -6.16 -31.55 -9.26
N THR A 87 -5.67 -31.87 -8.07
CA THR A 87 -6.50 -31.93 -6.87
C THR A 87 -7.13 -30.55 -6.68
N ASN A 88 -8.44 -30.48 -6.60
CA ASN A 88 -9.14 -29.26 -6.28
C ASN A 88 -8.77 -28.88 -4.84
N MET A 89 -8.35 -27.65 -4.65
CA MET A 89 -7.93 -27.16 -3.33
C MET A 89 -8.76 -25.94 -2.95
N ARG A 90 -9.42 -26.03 -1.81
CA ARG A 90 -10.12 -24.91 -1.15
C ARG A 90 -9.41 -24.58 0.15
N MET A 91 -9.22 -23.30 0.40
CA MET A 91 -8.65 -22.80 1.65
C MET A 91 -9.55 -21.71 2.20
N ASN A 92 -10.04 -21.92 3.41
CA ASN A 92 -10.83 -20.96 4.15
C ASN A 92 -10.02 -20.51 5.35
N PHE A 93 -9.75 -19.23 5.43
CA PHE A 93 -9.01 -18.62 6.53
C PHE A 93 -9.95 -17.72 7.32
N LEU A 94 -9.94 -17.84 8.62
CA LEU A 94 -10.45 -16.86 9.57
C LEU A 94 -9.30 -16.41 10.45
N ILE A 95 -8.80 -15.21 10.21
CA ILE A 95 -7.53 -14.74 10.75
C ILE A 95 -7.79 -13.49 11.58
N ASN A 96 -7.34 -13.51 12.82
CA ASN A 96 -7.25 -12.34 13.66
C ASN A 96 -5.88 -11.69 13.46
N VAL A 97 -5.86 -10.49 12.89
CA VAL A 97 -4.63 -9.74 12.61
C VAL A 97 -4.31 -8.84 13.78
N THR A 98 -3.04 -8.86 14.20
CA THR A 98 -2.49 -8.03 15.27
C THR A 98 -1.58 -6.95 14.72
N PRO A 99 -1.31 -5.85 15.46
CA PRO A 99 -0.45 -4.77 14.98
C PRO A 99 1.03 -5.17 14.81
N ASP A 100 1.42 -6.33 15.34
CA ASP A 100 2.79 -6.85 15.22
C ASP A 100 3.08 -7.45 13.83
N ALA A 101 2.03 -7.68 13.05
CA ALA A 101 2.14 -8.08 11.67
C ALA A 101 2.27 -6.87 10.74
N THR A 102 3.05 -7.02 9.66
CA THR A 102 3.24 -5.99 8.66
C THR A 102 2.49 -6.34 7.38
N LEU A 103 1.64 -5.43 6.92
CA LEU A 103 1.10 -5.46 5.56
C LEU A 103 1.86 -4.41 4.73
N LYS A 104 2.64 -4.89 3.77
CA LYS A 104 3.35 -4.03 2.82
C LYS A 104 2.60 -3.98 1.50
N VAL A 105 2.34 -2.78 0.98
CA VAL A 105 1.78 -2.57 -0.35
C VAL A 105 2.86 -1.91 -1.22
N LEU A 106 3.31 -2.62 -2.25
CA LEU A 106 4.27 -2.10 -3.22
C LEU A 106 3.50 -1.34 -4.30
N MET A 107 3.68 -0.01 -4.35
CA MET A 107 2.98 0.88 -5.28
C MET A 107 3.73 1.06 -6.59
N ASP A 108 5.07 1.14 -6.54
CA ASP A 108 5.93 1.23 -7.69
C ASP A 108 7.26 0.51 -7.39
N ALA A 109 7.55 -0.53 -8.18
CA ALA A 109 8.77 -1.31 -8.03
C ALA A 109 10.03 -0.56 -8.52
N GLN A 110 9.87 0.42 -9.41
CA GLN A 110 11.00 1.18 -9.97
C GLN A 110 11.49 2.26 -9.01
N THR A 111 10.57 2.99 -8.39
CA THR A 111 10.89 4.03 -7.40
C THR A 111 11.06 3.46 -6.00
N GLY A 112 10.55 2.25 -5.75
CA GLY A 112 10.51 1.63 -4.44
C GLY A 112 9.44 2.23 -3.52
N ASP A 113 8.46 2.91 -4.09
CA ASP A 113 7.34 3.47 -3.36
C ASP A 113 6.50 2.35 -2.74
N CYS A 114 6.35 2.40 -1.45
CA CYS A 114 5.66 1.37 -0.70
C CYS A 114 4.92 1.94 0.51
N ILE A 115 3.87 1.24 0.87
CA ILE A 115 3.10 1.49 2.08
C ILE A 115 3.36 0.32 3.02
N ASP A 116 3.83 0.61 4.23
CA ASP A 116 3.95 -0.35 5.33
C ASP A 116 2.85 -0.04 6.35
N LEU A 117 1.94 -0.99 6.60
CA LEU A 117 0.81 -0.83 7.51
C LEU A 117 0.88 -1.83 8.66
N HIS A 118 0.53 -1.35 9.84
CA HIS A 118 0.30 -2.13 11.04
C HIS A 118 -1.11 -1.86 11.54
N GLY A 119 -1.87 -2.91 11.79
CA GLY A 119 -3.28 -2.75 12.13
C GLY A 119 -3.88 -3.99 12.76
N THR A 120 -5.16 -3.87 13.07
CA THR A 120 -5.96 -4.92 13.70
C THR A 120 -7.20 -5.22 12.87
N GLY A 121 -7.63 -6.47 12.87
CA GLY A 121 -8.87 -6.85 12.21
C GLY A 121 -9.11 -8.33 12.24
N VAL A 122 -10.36 -8.73 12.02
CA VAL A 122 -10.73 -10.11 11.76
C VAL A 122 -11.01 -10.23 10.26
N LEU A 123 -10.17 -10.98 9.58
CA LEU A 123 -10.24 -11.16 8.12
C LEU A 123 -10.62 -12.59 7.80
N ARG A 124 -11.54 -12.76 6.86
CA ARG A 124 -11.89 -14.05 6.28
C ARG A 124 -11.47 -14.07 4.83
N ALA A 125 -10.56 -14.98 4.49
CA ALA A 125 -10.12 -15.20 3.13
C ALA A 125 -10.59 -16.56 2.63
N ASN A 126 -11.07 -16.62 1.39
CA ASN A 126 -11.44 -17.84 0.71
C ASN A 126 -10.59 -17.95 -0.56
N TYR A 127 -9.89 -19.05 -0.70
CA TYR A 127 -9.10 -19.35 -1.89
C TYR A 127 -9.54 -20.67 -2.51
N TYR A 128 -9.65 -20.68 -3.82
CA TYR A 128 -9.89 -21.88 -4.61
C TYR A 128 -8.94 -21.90 -5.80
N ASN A 129 -8.17 -22.96 -5.96
CA ASN A 129 -7.13 -23.07 -6.99
C ASN A 129 -7.62 -23.01 -8.45
N LYS A 130 -8.92 -23.09 -8.67
CA LYS A 130 -9.57 -22.93 -9.99
C LYS A 130 -10.50 -21.72 -10.06
N GLY A 131 -10.43 -20.84 -9.09
CA GLY A 131 -11.39 -19.77 -8.94
C GLY A 131 -10.77 -18.49 -8.41
N LYS A 132 -11.61 -17.72 -7.73
CA LYS A 132 -11.26 -16.41 -7.17
C LYS A 132 -10.63 -16.55 -5.79
N PHE A 133 -9.88 -15.51 -5.46
CA PHE A 133 -9.51 -15.20 -4.09
C PHE A 133 -10.44 -14.09 -3.59
N ASP A 134 -11.19 -14.39 -2.53
CA ASP A 134 -12.07 -13.41 -1.89
C ASP A 134 -11.56 -13.11 -0.48
N LEU A 135 -11.58 -11.83 -0.11
CA LEU A 135 -11.19 -11.34 1.20
C LEU A 135 -12.33 -10.50 1.79
N PHE A 136 -12.72 -10.77 3.02
CA PHE A 136 -13.79 -10.08 3.74
C PHE A 136 -13.32 -9.63 5.11
N GLY A 137 -13.82 -8.51 5.57
CA GLY A 137 -13.57 -7.99 6.91
C GLY A 137 -13.08 -6.56 6.90
N ASN A 138 -12.84 -6.02 8.09
CA ASN A 138 -12.35 -4.67 8.28
C ASN A 138 -10.96 -4.71 8.91
N TYR A 139 -10.01 -4.01 8.29
CA TYR A 139 -8.65 -3.83 8.80
C TYR A 139 -8.51 -2.39 9.27
N LEU A 140 -8.31 -2.21 10.58
CA LEU A 140 -8.15 -0.91 11.22
C LEU A 140 -6.67 -0.58 11.35
N ILE A 141 -6.27 0.60 10.86
CA ILE A 141 -4.90 1.06 10.89
C ILE A 141 -4.55 1.57 12.29
N ASN A 142 -3.50 1.04 12.87
CA ASN A 142 -2.89 1.52 14.10
C ASN A 142 -1.80 2.55 13.80
N ASN A 143 -0.91 2.23 12.88
CA ASN A 143 0.15 3.09 12.35
C ASN A 143 0.65 2.53 11.02
N GLY A 144 1.54 3.28 10.37
CA GLY A 144 2.16 2.86 9.13
C GLY A 144 2.96 3.98 8.52
N THR A 145 3.67 3.68 7.43
CA THR A 145 4.47 4.66 6.70
C THR A 145 4.25 4.49 5.21
N TYR A 146 4.02 5.58 4.50
CA TYR A 146 4.04 5.63 3.05
C TYR A 146 5.32 6.32 2.58
N LYS A 147 6.16 5.58 1.89
CA LYS A 147 7.35 6.12 1.19
C LYS A 147 6.92 6.58 -0.19
N LEU A 148 6.86 7.89 -0.37
CA LEU A 148 6.46 8.55 -1.61
C LEU A 148 7.68 9.18 -2.28
N THR A 149 7.88 8.87 -3.56
CA THR A 149 8.91 9.48 -4.40
C THR A 149 8.27 10.46 -5.37
N ILE A 150 8.68 11.73 -5.28
CA ILE A 150 8.18 12.81 -6.12
C ILE A 150 9.24 13.08 -7.20
N GLN A 151 8.86 12.96 -8.48
CA GLN A 151 9.73 13.19 -9.65
C GLN A 151 11.07 12.44 -9.61
N ASN A 152 11.09 11.23 -9.02
CA ASN A 152 12.30 10.39 -8.88
C ASN A 152 13.47 11.04 -8.14
N VAL A 153 13.25 12.15 -7.44
CA VAL A 153 14.31 12.93 -6.75
C VAL A 153 14.00 13.17 -5.29
N VAL A 154 12.76 13.48 -4.97
CA VAL A 154 12.38 13.86 -3.60
C VAL A 154 11.67 12.70 -2.93
N HIS A 155 12.26 12.14 -1.88
CA HIS A 155 11.65 11.07 -1.09
C HIS A 155 11.03 11.66 0.18
N ARG A 156 9.77 11.33 0.47
CA ARG A 156 9.03 11.74 1.66
C ARG A 156 8.33 10.56 2.29
N ASN A 157 8.42 10.50 3.62
CA ASN A 157 7.74 9.48 4.40
C ASN A 157 6.53 10.12 5.07
N PHE A 158 5.34 9.69 4.69
CA PHE A 158 4.11 10.06 5.36
C PHE A 158 3.80 9.03 6.44
N ASP A 159 3.44 9.49 7.63
CA ASP A 159 3.03 8.62 8.73
C ASP A 159 1.50 8.46 8.71
N PHE A 160 1.01 7.23 8.60
CA PHE A 160 -0.42 6.96 8.72
C PHE A 160 -0.91 7.21 10.13
N LEU A 161 -2.03 7.91 10.21
CA LEU A 161 -2.70 8.19 11.48
C LEU A 161 -3.60 7.01 11.86
N SER A 162 -3.67 6.74 13.16
CA SER A 162 -4.58 5.71 13.68
C SER A 162 -6.04 6.05 13.40
N GLY A 163 -6.87 5.03 13.24
CA GLY A 163 -8.31 5.16 12.99
C GLY A 163 -8.69 5.11 11.51
N GLY A 164 -7.72 5.08 10.59
CA GLY A 164 -7.99 4.72 9.21
C GLY A 164 -8.42 3.27 9.07
N SER A 165 -9.10 2.93 7.97
CA SER A 165 -9.57 1.56 7.73
C SER A 165 -9.54 1.14 6.28
N ILE A 166 -9.41 -0.18 6.07
CA ILE A 166 -9.60 -0.85 4.78
C ILE A 166 -10.72 -1.87 4.97
N ASN A 167 -11.79 -1.74 4.20
CA ASN A 167 -12.94 -2.62 4.29
C ASN A 167 -13.00 -3.54 3.07
N PHE A 168 -12.81 -4.83 3.28
CA PHE A 168 -12.81 -5.86 2.25
C PHE A 168 -14.21 -6.47 2.09
N GLY A 169 -14.75 -6.41 0.87
CA GLY A 169 -16.09 -6.92 0.53
C GLY A 169 -16.09 -8.11 -0.44
N GLY A 170 -14.96 -8.73 -0.68
CA GLY A 170 -14.75 -9.85 -1.62
C GLY A 170 -13.47 -9.66 -2.41
N ASP A 171 -13.54 -9.02 -3.56
CA ASP A 171 -12.34 -8.71 -4.33
C ASP A 171 -11.46 -7.69 -3.56
N PRO A 172 -10.18 -8.01 -3.27
CA PRO A 172 -9.30 -7.06 -2.58
C PRO A 172 -9.07 -5.74 -3.33
N TYR A 173 -9.21 -5.73 -4.66
CA TYR A 173 -9.09 -4.49 -5.46
C TYR A 173 -10.26 -3.54 -5.30
N ASP A 174 -11.42 -4.08 -4.89
CA ASP A 174 -12.64 -3.31 -4.63
C ASP A 174 -12.79 -2.94 -3.14
N ALA A 175 -11.75 -3.16 -2.34
CA ALA A 175 -11.78 -2.79 -0.92
C ALA A 175 -11.99 -1.28 -0.76
N ALA A 176 -12.87 -0.88 0.16
CA ALA A 176 -13.07 0.54 0.43
C ALA A 176 -11.96 1.07 1.34
N LEU A 177 -11.27 2.11 0.87
CA LEU A 177 -10.20 2.79 1.58
C LEU A 177 -10.73 4.02 2.31
N ALA A 178 -10.30 4.20 3.57
CA ALA A 178 -10.50 5.41 4.36
C ALA A 178 -9.23 5.63 5.20
N LEU A 179 -8.18 6.14 4.58
CA LEU A 179 -6.87 6.28 5.19
C LEU A 179 -6.47 7.76 5.26
N ARG A 180 -5.75 8.11 6.30
CA ARG A 180 -5.16 9.45 6.45
C ARG A 180 -3.70 9.33 6.84
N ALA A 181 -2.84 10.04 6.14
CA ALA A 181 -1.42 10.12 6.43
C ALA A 181 -0.97 11.58 6.57
N ARG A 182 0.15 11.77 7.25
CA ARG A 182 0.69 13.10 7.59
C ARG A 182 2.18 13.15 7.32
N TYR A 183 2.60 14.26 6.72
CA TYR A 183 4.00 14.66 6.67
C TYR A 183 4.18 15.99 7.40
N THR A 184 5.07 16.03 8.39
CA THR A 184 5.29 17.20 9.24
C THR A 184 6.54 17.98 8.83
N LEU A 185 6.36 19.27 8.50
CA LEU A 185 7.45 20.24 8.36
C LEU A 185 7.57 21.04 9.66
N ASN A 186 8.67 20.86 10.37
CA ASN A 186 8.83 21.48 11.69
C ASN A 186 9.10 22.98 11.67
N SER A 187 9.57 23.52 10.55
CA SER A 187 9.95 24.93 10.47
C SER A 187 9.77 25.44 9.04
N VAL A 188 8.64 26.06 8.76
CA VAL A 188 8.32 26.68 7.47
C VAL A 188 8.25 28.18 7.66
N SER A 189 9.02 28.92 6.85
CA SER A 189 9.05 30.39 6.91
C SER A 189 7.76 30.99 6.38
N LEU A 190 7.25 32.00 7.07
CA LEU A 190 6.12 32.81 6.62
C LEU A 190 6.52 33.97 5.69
N SER A 191 7.83 34.16 5.46
CA SER A 191 8.35 35.25 4.61
C SER A 191 7.81 35.22 3.18
N ASP A 192 7.51 34.03 2.68
CA ASP A 192 7.06 33.81 1.31
C ASP A 192 5.58 34.17 1.09
N LEU A 193 4.84 34.38 2.18
CA LEU A 193 3.39 34.67 2.13
C LEU A 193 3.04 36.16 1.99
N ASN A 194 4.03 37.06 1.90
CA ASN A 194 3.81 38.50 1.84
C ASN A 194 2.91 39.09 2.97
N ILE A 195 2.92 38.44 4.13
CA ILE A 195 2.12 38.80 5.30
C ILE A 195 2.79 39.97 6.02
N GLY A 196 2.82 41.16 5.51
CA GLY A 196 3.35 42.34 6.17
C GLY A 196 4.65 42.09 6.97
N ASN A 197 5.44 43.13 7.21
CA ASN A 197 6.77 43.02 7.85
C ASN A 197 6.75 42.45 9.28
N SER A 198 5.60 42.41 9.95
CA SER A 198 5.51 41.96 11.35
C SER A 198 5.56 40.42 11.52
N PHE A 199 5.33 39.63 10.46
CA PHE A 199 5.28 38.16 10.52
C PHE A 199 6.34 37.47 9.66
N SER A 200 7.06 38.22 8.83
CA SER A 200 7.99 37.70 7.84
C SER A 200 9.19 36.94 8.44
N SER A 201 9.47 37.15 9.74
CA SER A 201 10.57 36.44 10.44
C SER A 201 10.12 35.18 11.22
N ASN A 202 8.82 34.87 11.21
CA ASN A 202 8.28 33.78 11.99
C ASN A 202 8.27 32.48 11.17
N ASN A 203 8.74 31.41 11.78
CA ASN A 203 8.59 30.07 11.25
C ASN A 203 7.46 29.36 12.02
N ILE A 204 6.71 28.53 11.32
CA ILE A 204 5.68 27.68 11.91
C ILE A 204 5.89 26.22 11.52
N ARG A 205 5.34 25.34 12.32
CA ARG A 205 5.16 23.94 11.95
C ARG A 205 3.92 23.82 11.06
N VAL A 206 4.04 23.03 9.99
CA VAL A 206 2.93 22.75 9.07
C VAL A 206 2.86 21.25 8.85
N ASP A 207 1.67 20.69 9.00
CA ASP A 207 1.38 19.32 8.63
C ASP A 207 0.72 19.29 7.24
N CYS A 208 1.31 18.55 6.31
CA CYS A 208 0.68 18.15 5.06
C CYS A 208 -0.11 16.87 5.30
N LEU A 209 -1.41 16.94 5.20
CA LEU A 209 -2.32 15.81 5.34
C LEU A 209 -2.64 15.24 3.98
N MET A 210 -2.68 13.91 3.89
CA MET A 210 -3.05 13.16 2.70
C MET A 210 -4.17 12.20 3.09
N ASP A 211 -5.34 12.39 2.50
CA ASP A 211 -6.49 11.50 2.62
C ASP A 211 -6.56 10.58 1.40
N ILE A 212 -6.63 9.28 1.63
CA ILE A 212 -6.74 8.26 0.59
C ILE A 212 -8.07 7.56 0.76
N THR A 213 -8.92 7.68 -0.26
CA THR A 213 -10.26 7.08 -0.33
C THR A 213 -10.44 6.30 -1.64
N GLY A 214 -11.65 5.82 -1.91
CA GLY A 214 -11.90 5.01 -3.09
C GLY A 214 -11.51 3.56 -2.89
N THR A 215 -10.91 2.93 -3.92
CA THR A 215 -10.48 1.53 -3.88
C THR A 215 -9.01 1.41 -4.31
N PRO A 216 -8.31 0.29 -3.97
CA PRO A 216 -6.94 0.06 -4.45
C PRO A 216 -6.80 0.13 -5.98
N GLY A 217 -7.84 -0.29 -6.72
CA GLY A 217 -7.86 -0.21 -8.20
C GLY A 217 -8.12 1.20 -8.75
N ALA A 218 -8.73 2.10 -7.94
CA ALA A 218 -9.05 3.47 -8.29
C ALA A 218 -8.96 4.37 -7.04
N PRO A 219 -7.75 4.62 -6.51
CA PRO A 219 -7.57 5.44 -5.33
C PRO A 219 -7.82 6.91 -5.64
N VAL A 220 -8.46 7.60 -4.70
CA VAL A 220 -8.65 9.04 -4.71
C VAL A 220 -7.81 9.64 -3.59
N VAL A 221 -6.84 10.46 -3.97
CA VAL A 221 -5.93 11.12 -3.05
C VAL A 221 -6.23 12.60 -3.01
N THR A 222 -6.49 13.13 -1.81
CA THR A 222 -6.68 14.56 -1.58
C THR A 222 -5.71 15.07 -0.52
N PHE A 223 -5.25 16.31 -0.70
CA PHE A 223 -4.32 16.92 0.23
C PHE A 223 -4.97 18.06 1.00
N ASN A 224 -4.47 18.28 2.20
CA ASN A 224 -4.82 19.44 3.03
C ASN A 224 -3.60 19.93 3.81
N LEU A 225 -3.66 21.16 4.32
CA LEU A 225 -2.61 21.78 5.13
C LEU A 225 -3.15 22.17 6.49
N GLU A 226 -2.42 21.79 7.54
CA GLU A 226 -2.73 22.17 8.91
C GLU A 226 -1.58 22.97 9.51
N PRO A 227 -1.72 24.32 9.61
CA PRO A 227 -0.71 25.17 10.24
C PRO A 227 -0.84 25.13 11.77
N HIS A 228 0.25 24.82 12.45
CA HIS A 228 0.35 24.85 13.91
C HIS A 228 0.78 26.25 14.40
N THR A 229 -0.18 27.13 14.54
CA THR A 229 0.02 28.48 15.07
C THR A 229 -1.20 28.92 15.89
N ASN A 230 -0.97 29.77 16.88
CA ASN A 230 -2.07 30.41 17.66
C ASN A 230 -2.51 31.73 17.03
N ASN A 231 -1.79 32.20 15.99
CA ASN A 231 -2.13 33.46 15.33
C ASN A 231 -3.25 33.21 14.29
N THR A 232 -4.39 33.85 14.54
CA THR A 232 -5.58 33.72 13.70
C THR A 232 -5.37 34.31 12.31
N ASP A 233 -4.61 35.42 12.20
CA ASP A 233 -4.35 36.09 10.92
C ASP A 233 -3.50 35.18 9.99
N VAL A 234 -2.50 34.53 10.59
CA VAL A 234 -1.66 33.53 9.87
C VAL A 234 -2.50 32.35 9.40
N LYS A 235 -3.40 31.81 10.25
CA LYS A 235 -4.31 30.73 9.84
C LYS A 235 -5.19 31.14 8.68
N GLN A 236 -5.84 32.32 8.77
CA GLN A 236 -6.71 32.83 7.71
C GLN A 236 -5.93 33.03 6.40
N MET A 237 -4.71 33.57 6.49
CA MET A 237 -3.86 33.75 5.33
C MET A 237 -3.53 32.41 4.65
N ILE A 238 -3.09 31.41 5.41
CA ILE A 238 -2.78 30.08 4.85
C ILE A 238 -4.04 29.46 4.24
N HIS A 239 -5.19 29.59 4.91
CA HIS A 239 -6.47 29.14 4.32
C HIS A 239 -6.81 29.86 3.03
N SER A 240 -6.42 31.11 2.87
CA SER A 240 -6.65 31.84 1.60
C SER A 240 -5.78 31.37 0.44
N LEU A 241 -4.70 30.63 0.72
CA LEU A 241 -3.82 30.04 -0.28
C LEU A 241 -4.26 28.64 -0.75
N ILE A 242 -5.26 28.06 -0.09
CA ILE A 242 -5.78 26.72 -0.32
C ILE A 242 -7.29 26.72 -0.55
N ASN A 243 -7.78 27.69 -1.31
CA ASN A 243 -9.23 27.84 -1.59
C ASN A 243 -9.75 26.80 -2.60
N SER A 244 -8.87 26.22 -3.42
CA SER A 244 -9.20 25.17 -4.38
C SER A 244 -8.28 23.97 -4.17
N GLU A 245 -8.69 22.84 -4.72
CA GLU A 245 -7.88 21.62 -4.71
C GLU A 245 -6.54 21.84 -5.44
N GLU A 246 -6.55 22.54 -6.58
CA GLU A 246 -5.35 22.87 -7.35
C GLU A 246 -4.37 23.73 -6.55
N GLU A 247 -4.87 24.76 -5.87
CA GLU A 247 -4.04 25.63 -5.01
C GLU A 247 -3.46 24.82 -3.84
N THR A 248 -4.28 23.99 -3.19
CA THR A 248 -3.82 23.11 -2.11
C THR A 248 -2.71 22.18 -2.58
N ASN A 249 -2.95 21.53 -3.70
CA ASN A 249 -1.99 20.60 -4.30
C ASN A 249 -0.68 21.30 -4.65
N GLN A 250 -0.74 22.51 -5.23
CA GLN A 250 0.45 23.30 -5.54
C GLN A 250 1.24 23.67 -4.28
N GLN A 251 0.57 24.12 -3.22
CA GLN A 251 1.22 24.45 -1.95
C GLN A 251 1.85 23.21 -1.32
N VAL A 252 1.13 22.09 -1.28
CA VAL A 252 1.64 20.83 -0.72
C VAL A 252 2.87 20.35 -1.49
N LEU A 253 2.81 20.33 -2.83
CA LEU A 253 3.93 19.90 -3.65
C LEU A 253 5.18 20.77 -3.40
N TYR A 254 4.98 22.09 -3.29
CA TYR A 254 6.08 23.01 -3.04
C TYR A 254 6.66 22.85 -1.63
N LEU A 255 5.81 22.64 -0.64
CA LEU A 255 6.24 22.31 0.73
C LEU A 255 7.00 20.98 0.79
N LEU A 256 6.51 19.95 0.12
CA LEU A 256 7.18 18.65 0.10
C LEU A 256 8.52 18.67 -0.65
N SER A 257 8.63 19.41 -1.73
CA SER A 257 9.85 19.47 -2.56
C SER A 257 10.87 20.44 -2.00
N VAL A 258 10.46 21.67 -1.68
CA VAL A 258 11.36 22.79 -1.32
C VAL A 258 11.36 23.11 0.18
N GLY A 259 10.30 22.70 0.91
CA GLY A 259 10.14 23.02 2.34
C GLY A 259 9.66 24.44 2.62
N ARG A 260 9.04 25.13 1.65
CA ARG A 260 8.58 26.52 1.73
C ARG A 260 7.20 26.66 1.11
N PHE A 261 6.47 27.71 1.46
CA PHE A 261 5.24 28.07 0.78
C PHE A 261 5.51 28.57 -0.65
N TYR A 262 4.63 28.25 -1.57
CA TYR A 262 4.63 28.82 -2.91
C TYR A 262 4.13 30.26 -2.84
N ALA A 263 5.00 31.22 -3.21
CA ALA A 263 4.65 32.62 -3.21
C ALA A 263 3.82 32.95 -4.45
N GLN A 264 2.59 33.40 -4.25
CA GLN A 264 1.80 34.01 -5.33
C GLN A 264 2.36 35.42 -5.60
N THR A 265 3.34 35.53 -6.48
CA THR A 265 3.86 36.82 -6.92
C THR A 265 2.86 37.49 -7.88
N GLY A 266 2.23 38.56 -7.40
CA GLY A 266 1.36 39.38 -8.26
C GLY A 266 2.10 39.89 -9.49
N ASN A 267 1.50 39.77 -10.65
CA ASN A 267 1.73 40.43 -11.95
C ASN A 267 3.10 40.34 -12.66
N ASN A 268 4.15 39.77 -12.07
CA ASN A 268 5.43 39.59 -12.78
C ASN A 268 5.80 38.13 -13.04
N ALA A 269 4.93 37.19 -12.71
CA ALA A 269 5.17 35.74 -12.83
C ALA A 269 5.01 35.19 -14.27
N ALA A 270 4.54 35.98 -15.21
CA ALA A 270 4.27 35.52 -16.59
C ALA A 270 5.53 35.06 -17.38
N ALA A 271 6.73 35.36 -16.89
CA ALA A 271 7.97 34.95 -17.56
C ALA A 271 8.61 33.68 -16.98
N MET A 272 8.29 33.31 -15.72
CA MET A 272 8.77 32.06 -15.10
C MET A 272 7.75 30.91 -15.23
N ASP A 273 6.46 31.23 -15.33
CA ASP A 273 5.36 30.25 -15.31
C ASP A 273 5.29 29.32 -16.52
N ALA A 274 5.77 29.73 -17.68
CA ALA A 274 5.70 28.90 -18.89
C ALA A 274 6.57 27.62 -18.84
N ARG A 275 7.56 27.57 -17.93
CA ARG A 275 8.38 26.36 -17.70
C ARG A 275 8.09 25.64 -16.39
N GLY A 276 7.61 26.36 -15.36
CA GLY A 276 7.31 25.82 -14.04
C GLY A 276 5.96 25.11 -13.96
N ASN A 277 4.92 25.68 -14.53
CA ASN A 277 3.55 25.13 -14.43
C ASN A 277 3.39 23.78 -15.13
N ASN A 278 4.07 23.55 -16.26
CA ASN A 278 4.01 22.23 -16.92
C ASN A 278 4.67 21.12 -16.09
N GLN A 279 5.74 21.44 -15.33
CA GLN A 279 6.40 20.46 -14.48
C GLN A 279 5.61 20.17 -13.19
N THR A 280 4.94 21.17 -12.62
CA THR A 280 4.13 21.03 -11.42
C THR A 280 2.89 20.19 -11.69
N THR A 281 2.21 20.44 -12.82
CA THR A 281 1.04 19.67 -13.24
C THR A 281 1.40 18.23 -13.59
N LEU A 282 2.54 17.99 -14.24
CA LEU A 282 3.04 16.65 -14.54
C LEU A 282 3.45 15.89 -13.28
N ALA A 283 4.05 16.59 -12.30
CA ALA A 283 4.39 15.98 -11.01
C ALA A 283 3.17 15.54 -10.21
N MET A 284 2.10 16.34 -10.26
CA MET A 284 0.84 15.99 -9.61
C MET A 284 0.15 14.81 -10.27
N GLN A 285 0.18 14.71 -11.60
CA GLN A 285 -0.37 13.55 -12.31
C GLN A 285 0.39 12.25 -12.04
N SER A 286 1.64 12.34 -11.59
CA SER A 286 2.44 11.15 -11.23
C SER A 286 2.21 10.69 -9.77
N ILE A 287 1.51 11.48 -8.95
CA ILE A 287 1.16 11.15 -7.56
C ILE A 287 -0.25 10.53 -7.48
N LEU A 288 -1.07 10.79 -8.47
CA LEU A 288 -2.43 10.24 -8.63
C LEU A 288 -2.41 8.99 -9.51
#